data_033574a46740c3ed1fd94be55918698d
#
_entry.id   033574a46740c3ed1fd94be55918698d
#
_cell.length_a   1.000
_cell.length_b   1.000
_cell.length_c   1.000
_cell.angle_alpha   90.00
_cell.angle_beta   90.00
_cell.angle_gamma   90.00
#
_symmetry.space_group_name_H-M   'P 1'
#
loop_
_entity.id
_entity.type
_entity.pdbx_description
1 polymer ?
#
loop_
_entity_poly.entity_id
_entity_poly.type
_entity_poly.pdbx_seq_one_letter_code
_entity_poly.pdbx_strand_id
1 'polypeptide(L)'
;VQPNLKVADLARALDVSEYRISRVMKEHLQARNFNHYVNRLRIEHARHILAQPQYQHWPVLVVGMESGFASVGPFNRAFKQFTGLTPNQYRLQTVGSVQVSASASG
;
A
#
# COMPACT_ATOMS: atom_id res chain seq x y z
N VAL A 1 14.40 11.92 -16.02
CA VAL A 1 13.99 11.38 -17.31
C VAL A 1 13.27 12.46 -18.09
N GLN A 2 13.69 12.68 -19.30
CA GLN A 2 13.06 13.70 -20.15
C GLN A 2 11.75 13.15 -20.72
N PRO A 3 10.64 13.90 -20.61
CA PRO A 3 9.35 13.42 -21.08
C PRO A 3 9.30 13.16 -22.58
N ASN A 4 10.15 13.83 -23.34
CA ASN A 4 10.17 13.72 -24.80
C ASN A 4 11.16 12.69 -25.31
N LEU A 5 11.84 11.98 -24.42
CA LEU A 5 12.81 10.97 -24.83
C LEU A 5 12.08 9.75 -25.40
N LYS A 6 12.38 9.42 -26.63
CA LYS A 6 11.79 8.26 -27.28
C LYS A 6 12.65 7.03 -27.05
N VAL A 7 12.04 5.84 -27.14
CA VAL A 7 12.76 4.57 -26.98
C VAL A 7 13.90 4.46 -28.01
N ALA A 8 13.67 4.92 -29.25
CA ALA A 8 14.71 4.91 -30.28
C ALA A 8 15.93 5.75 -29.88
N ASP A 9 15.69 6.91 -29.26
CA ASP A 9 16.78 7.78 -28.82
C ASP A 9 17.57 7.14 -27.68
N LEU A 10 16.88 6.53 -26.76
CA LEU A 10 17.50 5.83 -25.64
C LEU A 10 18.30 4.62 -26.14
N ALA A 11 17.76 3.86 -27.08
CA ALA A 11 18.43 2.72 -27.66
C ALA A 11 19.75 3.12 -28.34
N ARG A 12 19.74 4.24 -29.09
CA ARG A 12 20.95 4.76 -29.71
C ARG A 12 21.98 5.20 -28.69
N ALA A 13 21.53 5.87 -27.64
CA ALA A 13 22.44 6.35 -26.60
C ALA A 13 23.11 5.20 -25.86
N LEU A 14 22.39 4.10 -25.64
CA LEU A 14 22.87 2.93 -24.91
C LEU A 14 23.41 1.84 -25.80
N ASP A 15 23.34 2.02 -27.14
CA ASP A 15 23.78 1.03 -28.13
C ASP A 15 23.11 -0.33 -27.91
N VAL A 16 21.78 -0.31 -27.66
CA VAL A 16 20.97 -1.50 -27.52
C VAL A 16 19.71 -1.38 -28.37
N SER A 17 19.03 -2.49 -28.63
CA SER A 17 17.84 -2.47 -29.48
C SER A 17 16.65 -1.84 -28.76
N GLU A 18 15.77 -1.21 -29.55
CA GLU A 18 14.50 -0.67 -29.01
C GLU A 18 13.66 -1.75 -28.34
N TYR A 19 13.65 -2.94 -28.93
CA TYR A 19 12.90 -4.06 -28.38
C TYR A 19 13.36 -4.38 -26.96
N ARG A 20 14.68 -4.39 -26.75
CA ARG A 20 15.25 -4.70 -25.44
C ARG A 20 14.87 -3.68 -24.40
N ILE A 21 14.93 -2.40 -24.76
CA ILE A 21 14.54 -1.32 -23.86
C ILE A 21 13.05 -1.39 -23.52
N SER A 22 12.22 -1.58 -24.52
CA SER A 22 10.78 -1.70 -24.32
C SER A 22 10.43 -2.86 -23.40
N ARG A 23 11.12 -3.98 -23.54
CA ARG A 23 10.92 -5.16 -22.70
C ARG A 23 11.30 -4.87 -21.25
N VAL A 24 12.43 -4.22 -21.02
CA VAL A 24 12.87 -3.86 -19.66
C VAL A 24 11.87 -2.91 -19.01
N MET A 25 11.40 -1.91 -19.74
CA MET A 25 10.41 -0.96 -19.22
C MET A 25 9.10 -1.66 -18.87
N LYS A 26 8.65 -2.58 -19.72
CA LYS A 26 7.42 -3.33 -19.46
C LYS A 26 7.55 -4.19 -18.20
N GLU A 27 8.67 -4.88 -18.05
CA GLU A 27 8.91 -5.70 -16.86
C GLU A 27 8.94 -4.85 -15.60
N HIS A 28 9.55 -3.65 -15.68
CA HIS A 28 9.59 -2.74 -14.54
C HIS A 28 8.20 -2.26 -14.15
N LEU A 29 7.36 -1.91 -15.12
CA LEU A 29 5.98 -1.50 -14.86
C LEU A 29 5.16 -2.62 -14.27
N GLN A 30 5.34 -3.84 -14.75
CA GLN A 30 4.65 -5.01 -14.19
C GLN A 30 5.05 -5.25 -12.74
N ALA A 31 6.33 -5.10 -12.42
CA ALA A 31 6.81 -5.25 -11.04
C ALA A 31 6.21 -4.19 -10.13
N ARG A 32 6.12 -2.94 -10.59
CA ARG A 32 5.49 -1.86 -9.83
C ARG A 32 4.01 -2.15 -9.56
N ASN A 33 3.29 -2.61 -10.59
CA ASN A 33 1.88 -2.94 -10.47
C ASN A 33 1.67 -4.10 -9.51
N PHE A 34 2.54 -5.09 -9.56
CA PHE A 34 2.49 -6.23 -8.64
C PHE A 34 2.71 -5.78 -7.20
N ASN A 35 3.71 -4.94 -6.95
CA ASN A 35 4.00 -4.42 -5.62
C ASN A 35 2.83 -3.59 -5.08
N HIS A 36 2.22 -2.78 -5.93
CA HIS A 36 1.04 -2.01 -5.56
C HIS A 36 -0.12 -2.93 -5.16
N TYR A 37 -0.35 -3.97 -5.94
CA TYR A 37 -1.40 -4.95 -5.67
C TYR A 37 -1.16 -5.67 -4.34
N VAL A 38 0.08 -6.12 -4.10
CA VAL A 38 0.43 -6.79 -2.86
C VAL A 38 0.24 -5.87 -1.66
N ASN A 39 0.66 -4.61 -1.78
CA ASN A 39 0.47 -3.64 -0.71
C ASN A 39 -1.01 -3.41 -0.42
N ARG A 40 -1.83 -3.37 -1.45
CA ARG A 40 -3.28 -3.23 -1.26
C ARG A 40 -3.86 -4.40 -0.47
N LEU A 41 -3.43 -5.63 -0.78
CA LEU A 41 -3.87 -6.81 -0.04
C LEU A 41 -3.41 -6.75 1.42
N ARG A 42 -2.18 -6.29 1.66
CA ARG A 42 -1.65 -6.12 3.01
C ARG A 42 -2.47 -5.10 3.79
N ILE A 43 -2.85 -4.00 3.15
CA ILE A 43 -3.66 -2.97 3.79
C ILE A 43 -5.07 -3.48 4.08
N GLU A 44 -5.67 -4.25 3.18
CA GLU A 44 -6.98 -4.87 3.44
C GLU A 44 -6.92 -5.77 4.67
N HIS A 45 -5.85 -6.54 4.82
CA HIS A 45 -5.65 -7.39 6.00
C HIS A 45 -5.53 -6.54 7.27
N ALA A 46 -4.77 -5.44 7.21
CA ALA A 46 -4.61 -4.53 8.34
C ALA A 46 -5.94 -3.88 8.73
N ARG A 47 -6.73 -3.46 7.75
CA ARG A 47 -8.06 -2.89 7.99
C ARG A 47 -8.95 -3.88 8.75
N HIS A 48 -8.88 -5.14 8.36
CA HIS A 48 -9.65 -6.20 9.01
C HIS A 48 -9.28 -6.33 10.49
N ILE A 49 -7.99 -6.33 10.79
CA ILE A 49 -7.51 -6.40 12.17
C ILE A 49 -7.94 -5.16 12.96
N LEU A 50 -7.71 -3.98 12.39
CA LEU A 50 -7.99 -2.72 13.08
C LEU A 50 -9.47 -2.50 13.36
N ALA A 51 -10.34 -3.09 12.57
CA ALA A 51 -11.78 -2.96 12.75
C ALA A 51 -12.34 -3.88 13.84
N GLN A 52 -11.55 -4.84 14.33
CA GLN A 52 -12.02 -5.79 15.33
C GLN A 52 -11.72 -5.29 16.75
N PRO A 53 -12.73 -5.20 17.61
CA PRO A 53 -12.52 -4.70 18.98
C PRO A 53 -11.52 -5.52 19.79
N GLN A 54 -11.40 -6.82 19.50
CA GLN A 54 -10.48 -7.69 20.22
C GLN A 54 -9.01 -7.35 19.99
N TYR A 55 -8.70 -6.61 18.93
CA TYR A 55 -7.34 -6.19 18.60
C TYR A 55 -7.12 -4.70 18.83
N GLN A 56 -8.06 -4.00 19.45
CA GLN A 56 -7.98 -2.54 19.59
C GLN A 56 -6.76 -2.08 20.40
N HIS A 57 -6.22 -2.94 21.25
CA HIS A 57 -5.05 -2.61 22.08
C HIS A 57 -3.73 -3.05 21.45
N TRP A 58 -3.78 -3.67 20.28
CA TRP A 58 -2.55 -4.07 19.59
C TRP A 58 -1.80 -2.82 19.14
N PRO A 59 -0.46 -2.77 19.35
CA PRO A 59 0.34 -1.67 18.79
C PRO A 59 0.23 -1.63 17.27
N VAL A 60 0.25 -0.43 16.70
CA VAL A 60 0.18 -0.26 15.24
C VAL A 60 1.32 -1.02 14.55
N LEU A 61 2.52 -1.03 15.16
CA LEU A 61 3.65 -1.78 14.61
C LEU A 61 3.31 -3.26 14.46
N VAL A 62 2.66 -3.86 15.47
CA VAL A 62 2.30 -5.28 15.42
C VAL A 62 1.28 -5.54 14.31
N VAL A 63 0.29 -4.67 14.17
CA VAL A 63 -0.69 -4.79 13.08
C VAL A 63 0.00 -4.74 11.72
N GLY A 64 0.94 -3.83 11.55
CA GLY A 64 1.70 -3.71 10.31
C GLY A 64 2.51 -4.96 10.01
N MET A 65 3.20 -5.50 11.00
CA MET A 65 4.01 -6.70 10.85
C MET A 65 3.14 -7.92 10.52
N GLU A 66 2.02 -8.08 11.20
CA GLU A 66 1.08 -9.17 10.90
C GLU A 66 0.49 -9.03 9.49
N SER A 67 0.45 -7.81 8.98
CA SER A 67 -0.05 -7.56 7.62
C SER A 67 1.03 -7.67 6.55
N GLY A 68 2.27 -7.98 6.93
CA GLY A 68 3.35 -8.23 6.00
C GLY A 68 4.32 -7.08 5.80
N PHE A 69 4.25 -6.03 6.62
CA PHE A 69 5.20 -4.91 6.55
C PHE A 69 6.37 -5.14 7.50
N ALA A 70 7.56 -4.77 7.06
CA ALA A 70 8.78 -4.95 7.83
C ALA A 70 8.94 -3.92 8.95
N SER A 71 8.32 -2.75 8.81
CA SER A 71 8.43 -1.66 9.78
C SER A 71 7.19 -0.78 9.75
N VAL A 72 7.05 0.09 10.76
CA VAL A 72 5.86 0.94 10.90
C VAL A 72 5.81 2.08 9.87
N GLY A 73 6.97 2.59 9.45
CA GLY A 73 7.03 3.70 8.49
C GLY A 73 6.35 3.39 7.17
N PRO A 74 6.81 2.34 6.46
CA PRO A 74 6.17 1.91 5.22
C PRO A 74 4.69 1.55 5.41
N PHE A 75 4.35 0.93 6.53
CA PHE A 75 2.96 0.58 6.84
C PHE A 75 2.10 1.83 6.93
N ASN A 76 2.53 2.83 7.70
CA ASN A 76 1.78 4.08 7.86
C ASN A 76 1.57 4.79 6.52
N ARG A 77 2.61 4.85 5.70
CA ARG A 77 2.53 5.50 4.39
C ARG A 77 1.57 4.78 3.47
N ALA A 78 1.68 3.46 3.38
CA ALA A 78 0.81 2.67 2.53
C ALA A 78 -0.64 2.73 3.02
N PHE A 79 -0.85 2.63 4.32
CA PHE A 79 -2.19 2.68 4.89
C PHE A 79 -2.86 4.01 4.57
N LYS A 80 -2.15 5.12 4.77
CA LYS A 80 -2.69 6.44 4.47
C LYS A 80 -2.95 6.62 2.97
N GLN A 81 -2.08 6.07 2.13
CA GLN A 81 -2.25 6.14 0.68
C GLN A 81 -3.53 5.42 0.22
N PHE A 82 -3.83 4.26 0.78
CA PHE A 82 -4.97 3.46 0.34
C PHE A 82 -6.28 3.84 1.03
N THR A 83 -6.22 4.35 2.26
CA THR A 83 -7.44 4.64 3.05
C THR A 83 -7.69 6.11 3.29
N GLY A 84 -6.66 6.96 3.13
CA GLY A 84 -6.75 8.37 3.46
C GLY A 84 -6.54 8.67 4.93
N LEU A 85 -6.37 7.65 5.77
CA LEU A 85 -6.23 7.79 7.22
C LEU A 85 -4.98 7.05 7.69
N THR A 86 -4.42 7.49 8.82
CA THR A 86 -3.39 6.70 9.50
C THR A 86 -4.04 5.48 10.14
N PRO A 87 -3.27 4.41 10.43
CA PRO A 87 -3.82 3.25 11.12
C PRO A 87 -4.51 3.59 12.44
N ASN A 88 -3.93 4.50 13.23
CA ASN A 88 -4.54 4.93 14.48
C ASN A 88 -5.86 5.65 14.26
N GLN A 89 -5.92 6.56 13.30
CA GLN A 89 -7.15 7.27 12.97
C GLN A 89 -8.23 6.30 12.50
N TYR A 90 -7.86 5.35 11.67
CA TYR A 90 -8.79 4.35 11.18
C TYR A 90 -9.34 3.50 12.31
N ARG A 91 -8.48 3.05 13.22
CA ARG A 91 -8.88 2.25 14.38
C ARG A 91 -9.85 3.00 15.27
N LEU A 92 -9.52 4.24 15.62
CA LEU A 92 -10.39 5.06 16.45
C LEU A 92 -11.75 5.27 15.79
N GLN A 93 -11.77 5.47 14.49
CA GLN A 93 -12.99 5.72 13.75
C GLN A 93 -13.88 4.47 13.70
N THR A 94 -13.29 3.31 13.39
CA THR A 94 -14.06 2.07 13.26
C THR A 94 -14.53 1.54 14.61
N VAL A 95 -13.66 1.53 15.61
CA VAL A 95 -14.04 1.08 16.95
C VAL A 95 -15.05 2.06 17.57
N GLY A 96 -14.84 3.35 17.39
CA GLY A 96 -15.78 4.36 17.84
C GLY A 96 -17.15 4.21 17.19
N SER A 97 -17.16 3.95 15.88
CA SER A 97 -18.41 3.73 15.14
C SER A 97 -19.15 2.50 15.65
N VAL A 98 -18.42 1.42 15.91
CA VAL A 98 -19.02 0.19 16.46
C VAL A 98 -19.60 0.46 17.85
N GLN A 99 -18.87 1.17 18.69
CA GLN A 99 -19.35 1.53 20.02
C GLN A 99 -20.58 2.42 19.98
N VAL A 100 -20.57 3.41 19.09
CA VAL A 100 -21.72 4.29 18.90
C VAL A 100 -22.93 3.51 18.42
N SER A 101 -22.74 2.61 17.46
CA SER A 101 -23.82 1.77 16.96
C SER A 101 -24.39 0.87 18.06
N ALA A 102 -23.52 0.28 18.85
CA ALA A 102 -23.95 -0.56 19.97
C ALA A 102 -24.73 0.25 21.00
N SER A 103 -24.27 1.46 21.31
CA SER A 103 -24.98 2.36 22.25
C SER A 103 -26.33 2.77 21.68
N ALA A 104 -26.41 3.06 20.40
CA ALA A 104 -27.67 3.44 19.77
C ALA A 104 -28.65 2.26 19.73
N SER A 105 -28.12 1.06 19.58
CA SER A 105 -28.92 -0.16 19.55
C SER A 105 -29.33 -0.62 20.94
N GLY A 106 -28.51 -0.31 21.88
CA GLY A 106 -28.73 -0.71 23.23
C GLY A 106 -29.45 0.34 24.00
#